data_dd58aa4eb00a66dd7b077466779f5c9e
#
_entry.id   dd58aa4eb00a66dd7b077466779f5c9e
#
_cell.length_a   1.000
_cell.length_b   1.000
_cell.length_c   1.000
_cell.angle_alpha   90.00
_cell.angle_beta   90.00
_cell.angle_gamma   90.00
#
_symmetry.space_group_name_H-M   'P 1'
#
loop_
_entity.id
_entity.type
_entity.pdbx_description
1 polymer ?
#
loop_
_entity_poly.entity_id
_entity_poly.type
_entity_poly.pdbx_seq_one_letter_code
_entity_poly.pdbx_strand_id
1 'polypeptide(L)'
;MPEQHLTEADKEEAKKLDPLFWIEENGIVNEKGKHIDVSPDSPHFFLEALYEDMAQEIAVQKPSQAGVSTWAILTEIHAARYWGINQIHTLPTAEAVTKFVPSKVNEMLKRNSKLRAGMSTKDVDAVGQKQFGAGFLYFKGTKSESDSLMLTSDRNTYDELDKSDMSQIGIYDSRMEGEASMRNKRWISTPTVPGYGINKVIQDSDQKHWRFNCGHCKKEQHMEWPANVSMERKVYVCSTCGKDLDMRWVRPKSKKNPTGTGRWKAKYPGRKRSGYLMTQMIIPWISCADLVDYYNDATAGKNEATMDYFFNHKLGLPYISSSSRISKDIILRNLTNREHIELNSCMGVDVQERELYLQIGTEEGIFVIARVRDSEEYIESHGKHGKGKWDRWAELMEAYDVRYCVIDGGYKPQDSIDAAKRFPGRVWVNWYKDDPKKAKVIRFADDDFTGEQKDFEEEIRILTERDRIIDLLLEDLKHGRIRFFYGPHDEAIKMLIEHVETTYARTVTDRLGIASREWVSTGKDDLLHALIYFKIALERKARTESA
;
A
#
# COMPACT_ATOMS: atom_id res chain seq x y z
N MET A 1 -46.43 16.08 -3.40
CA MET A 1 -47.06 15.42 -2.26
C MET A 1 -47.03 16.40 -1.11
N PRO A 2 -48.10 16.54 -0.28
CA PRO A 2 -48.04 17.41 0.89
C PRO A 2 -46.91 16.89 1.81
N GLU A 3 -46.12 17.79 2.36
CA GLU A 3 -45.13 17.51 3.40
C GLU A 3 -45.91 16.87 4.58
N GLN A 4 -45.83 15.56 4.70
CA GLN A 4 -46.29 14.88 5.89
C GLN A 4 -45.34 15.31 7.02
N HIS A 5 -45.87 16.14 7.94
CA HIS A 5 -45.14 16.49 9.15
C HIS A 5 -44.97 15.22 9.98
N LEU A 6 -43.72 14.72 10.05
CA LEU A 6 -43.37 13.63 10.94
C LEU A 6 -43.73 13.97 12.37
N THR A 7 -44.35 13.04 13.08
CA THR A 7 -44.58 13.22 14.53
C THR A 7 -43.24 13.18 15.28
N GLU A 8 -43.20 13.68 16.51
CA GLU A 8 -41.95 13.59 17.31
C GLU A 8 -41.51 12.13 17.55
N ALA A 9 -42.46 11.20 17.63
CA ALA A 9 -42.16 9.76 17.73
C ALA A 9 -41.52 9.24 16.43
N ASP A 10 -42.05 9.64 15.26
CA ASP A 10 -41.47 9.26 13.95
C ASP A 10 -40.05 9.84 13.79
N LYS A 11 -39.81 11.05 14.23
CA LYS A 11 -38.50 11.69 14.21
C LYS A 11 -37.50 10.98 15.11
N GLU A 12 -37.92 10.58 16.31
CA GLU A 12 -37.03 9.81 17.22
C GLU A 12 -36.68 8.42 16.66
N GLU A 13 -37.63 7.77 15.97
CA GLU A 13 -37.34 6.50 15.29
C GLU A 13 -36.41 6.71 14.08
N ALA A 14 -36.66 7.74 13.26
CA ALA A 14 -35.79 8.08 12.13
C ALA A 14 -34.35 8.38 12.58
N LYS A 15 -34.18 9.13 13.69
CA LYS A 15 -32.85 9.38 14.26
C LYS A 15 -32.10 8.13 14.67
N LYS A 16 -32.76 7.04 15.05
CA LYS A 16 -32.11 5.77 15.41
C LYS A 16 -31.64 4.99 14.18
N LEU A 17 -32.35 5.15 13.06
CA LEU A 17 -32.11 4.39 11.84
C LEU A 17 -31.15 5.10 10.89
N ASP A 18 -31.21 6.42 10.82
CA ASP A 18 -30.51 7.24 9.84
C ASP A 18 -29.51 8.20 10.51
N PRO A 19 -28.19 7.96 10.39
CA PRO A 19 -27.16 8.86 10.93
C PRO A 19 -27.23 10.27 10.34
N LEU A 20 -27.59 10.43 9.06
CA LEU A 20 -27.66 11.75 8.42
C LEU A 20 -28.83 12.53 8.95
N PHE A 21 -30.04 11.94 9.03
CA PHE A 21 -31.19 12.56 9.65
C PHE A 21 -30.91 12.97 11.10
N TRP A 22 -30.23 12.12 11.88
CA TRP A 22 -29.82 12.46 13.24
C TRP A 22 -28.88 13.67 13.30
N ILE A 23 -27.92 13.77 12.36
CA ILE A 23 -26.98 14.89 12.26
C ILE A 23 -27.73 16.19 11.97
N GLU A 24 -28.62 16.17 10.98
CA GLU A 24 -29.40 17.34 10.54
C GLU A 24 -30.37 17.85 11.61
N GLU A 25 -31.21 16.97 12.17
CA GLU A 25 -32.18 17.32 13.21
C GLU A 25 -31.52 17.85 14.51
N ASN A 26 -30.30 17.44 14.81
CA ASN A 26 -29.57 17.94 15.96
C ASN A 26 -28.67 19.14 15.65
N GLY A 27 -28.55 19.55 14.39
CA GLY A 27 -27.69 20.66 13.96
C GLY A 27 -26.23 20.44 14.27
N ILE A 28 -25.71 19.18 14.08
CA ILE A 28 -24.37 18.79 14.46
C ILE A 28 -23.33 19.53 13.63
N VAL A 29 -22.29 20.03 14.28
CA VAL A 29 -21.16 20.71 13.65
C VAL A 29 -19.88 19.87 13.77
N ASN A 30 -18.95 20.05 12.83
CA ASN A 30 -17.64 19.42 12.89
C ASN A 30 -16.72 20.06 13.95
N GLU A 31 -15.49 19.56 14.07
CA GLU A 31 -14.47 20.05 14.99
C GLU A 31 -14.10 21.54 14.80
N LYS A 32 -14.41 22.12 13.64
CA LYS A 32 -14.23 23.55 13.32
C LYS A 32 -15.47 24.40 13.54
N GLY A 33 -16.57 23.80 14.02
CA GLY A 33 -17.85 24.50 14.24
C GLY A 33 -18.66 24.74 12.97
N LYS A 34 -18.35 24.06 11.87
CA LYS A 34 -19.13 24.14 10.61
C LYS A 34 -20.19 23.06 10.61
N HIS A 35 -21.43 23.41 10.21
CA HIS A 35 -22.51 22.44 10.04
C HIS A 35 -22.11 21.33 9.05
N ILE A 36 -22.50 20.10 9.37
CA ILE A 36 -22.40 18.97 8.46
C ILE A 36 -23.55 19.09 7.46
N ASP A 37 -23.23 19.44 6.25
CA ASP A 37 -24.15 19.53 5.13
C ASP A 37 -23.56 18.75 3.95
N VAL A 38 -24.25 17.69 3.54
CA VAL A 38 -23.88 16.83 2.42
C VAL A 38 -24.95 16.85 1.32
N SER A 39 -25.91 17.76 1.42
CA SER A 39 -26.97 17.94 0.42
C SER A 39 -26.39 18.18 -0.99
N PRO A 40 -27.16 17.94 -2.05
CA PRO A 40 -26.73 18.17 -3.44
C PRO A 40 -26.16 19.56 -3.74
N ASP A 41 -26.59 20.57 -2.99
CA ASP A 41 -26.13 21.96 -3.14
C ASP A 41 -24.91 22.29 -2.25
N SER A 42 -24.54 21.42 -1.33
CA SER A 42 -23.42 21.62 -0.41
C SER A 42 -22.07 21.40 -1.09
N PRO A 43 -20.97 21.91 -0.51
CA PRO A 43 -19.63 21.58 -0.99
C PRO A 43 -19.24 20.09 -0.83
N HIS A 44 -19.90 19.37 0.10
CA HIS A 44 -19.59 17.98 0.43
C HIS A 44 -20.60 16.97 -0.15
N PHE A 45 -21.32 17.33 -1.20
CA PHE A 45 -22.37 16.53 -1.85
C PHE A 45 -21.94 15.07 -2.13
N PHE A 46 -20.66 14.83 -2.35
CA PHE A 46 -20.12 13.49 -2.66
C PHE A 46 -20.08 12.56 -1.44
N LEU A 47 -20.32 13.07 -0.22
CA LEU A 47 -20.36 12.27 1.01
C LEU A 47 -21.76 11.75 1.36
N GLU A 48 -22.85 12.29 0.78
CA GLU A 48 -24.24 11.87 1.06
C GLU A 48 -24.39 10.35 0.99
N ALA A 49 -23.97 9.74 -0.13
CA ALA A 49 -24.05 8.31 -0.33
C ALA A 49 -23.25 7.46 0.67
N LEU A 50 -22.22 8.02 1.32
CA LEU A 50 -21.50 7.33 2.39
C LEU A 50 -22.31 7.25 3.68
N TYR A 51 -23.10 8.29 4.00
CA TYR A 51 -23.99 8.27 5.16
C TYR A 51 -25.16 7.31 4.97
N GLU A 52 -25.62 7.12 3.72
CA GLU A 52 -26.72 6.24 3.34
C GLU A 52 -26.26 4.78 3.13
N ASP A 53 -24.95 4.53 3.01
CA ASP A 53 -24.44 3.19 2.70
C ASP A 53 -24.45 2.28 3.94
N MET A 54 -25.35 1.30 3.91
CA MET A 54 -25.53 0.30 4.96
C MET A 54 -24.78 -1.02 4.70
N ALA A 55 -23.87 -1.06 3.71
CA ALA A 55 -23.07 -2.24 3.43
C ALA A 55 -22.22 -2.65 4.66
N GLN A 56 -22.11 -3.96 4.91
CA GLN A 56 -21.29 -4.47 5.99
C GLN A 56 -19.81 -4.14 5.81
N GLU A 57 -19.35 -4.04 4.56
CA GLU A 57 -17.98 -3.70 4.21
C GLU A 57 -17.95 -2.45 3.33
N ILE A 58 -17.34 -1.37 3.83
CA ILE A 58 -17.17 -0.11 3.09
C ILE A 58 -15.69 0.22 3.00
N ALA A 59 -15.20 0.47 1.79
CA ALA A 59 -13.84 0.89 1.51
C ALA A 59 -13.82 2.27 0.85
N VAL A 60 -13.03 3.20 1.38
CA VAL A 60 -12.93 4.56 0.85
C VAL A 60 -11.47 4.90 0.54
N GLN A 61 -11.13 4.84 -0.74
CA GLN A 61 -9.87 5.38 -1.25
C GLN A 61 -10.06 6.87 -1.52
N LYS A 62 -9.35 7.70 -0.78
CA LYS A 62 -9.61 9.14 -0.73
C LYS A 62 -8.36 9.98 -0.94
N PRO A 63 -8.47 11.18 -1.49
CA PRO A 63 -7.43 12.21 -1.39
C PRO A 63 -7.42 12.79 0.03
N SER A 64 -6.44 13.61 0.34
CA SER A 64 -6.39 14.35 1.60
C SER A 64 -7.55 15.34 1.72
N GLN A 65 -8.02 15.56 2.95
CA GLN A 65 -9.01 16.60 3.30
C GLN A 65 -10.42 16.41 2.69
N ALA A 66 -10.84 15.18 2.37
CA ALA A 66 -12.14 14.89 1.79
C ALA A 66 -13.31 14.78 2.81
N GLY A 67 -13.07 14.97 4.12
CA GLY A 67 -14.11 14.91 5.15
C GLY A 67 -14.50 13.51 5.64
N VAL A 68 -13.90 12.45 5.10
CA VAL A 68 -14.26 11.04 5.35
C VAL A 68 -14.04 10.61 6.81
N SER A 69 -12.98 11.06 7.48
CA SER A 69 -12.78 10.73 8.91
C SER A 69 -13.85 11.36 9.81
N THR A 70 -14.43 12.52 9.42
CA THR A 70 -15.58 13.12 10.14
C THR A 70 -16.83 12.27 9.97
N TRP A 71 -17.10 11.77 8.74
CA TRP A 71 -18.15 10.80 8.47
C TRP A 71 -17.99 9.54 9.34
N ALA A 72 -16.79 8.96 9.40
CA ALA A 72 -16.52 7.76 10.18
C ALA A 72 -16.88 7.98 11.66
N ILE A 73 -16.32 9.03 12.28
CA ILE A 73 -16.55 9.33 13.70
C ILE A 73 -18.04 9.58 14.02
N LEU A 74 -18.75 10.35 13.19
CA LEU A 74 -20.16 10.65 13.45
C LEU A 74 -21.03 9.40 13.33
N THR A 75 -20.79 8.54 12.33
CA THR A 75 -21.53 7.29 12.17
C THR A 75 -21.15 6.24 13.24
N GLU A 76 -19.95 6.31 13.81
CA GLU A 76 -19.53 5.48 14.94
C GLU A 76 -20.20 5.94 16.25
N ILE A 77 -20.25 7.25 16.53
CA ILE A 77 -20.95 7.81 17.68
C ILE A 77 -22.45 7.48 17.60
N HIS A 78 -23.05 7.63 16.41
CA HIS A 78 -24.44 7.27 16.18
C HIS A 78 -24.70 5.80 16.52
N ALA A 79 -23.90 4.89 15.96
CA ALA A 79 -24.07 3.46 16.16
C ALA A 79 -23.83 3.01 17.62
N ALA A 80 -22.82 3.57 18.31
CA ALA A 80 -22.61 3.31 19.72
C ALA A 80 -23.82 3.74 20.57
N ARG A 81 -24.38 4.93 20.25
CA ARG A 81 -25.50 5.51 20.98
C ARG A 81 -26.81 4.77 20.78
N TYR A 82 -27.19 4.50 19.54
CA TYR A 82 -28.53 4.01 19.20
C TYR A 82 -28.59 2.50 19.00
N TRP A 83 -27.50 1.89 18.54
CA TRP A 83 -27.44 0.44 18.33
C TRP A 83 -26.70 -0.30 19.46
N GLY A 84 -26.05 0.44 20.36
CA GLY A 84 -25.36 -0.13 21.51
C GLY A 84 -24.14 -1.00 21.16
N ILE A 85 -23.59 -0.86 19.94
CA ILE A 85 -22.48 -1.70 19.46
C ILE A 85 -21.13 -1.19 19.92
N ASN A 86 -20.20 -2.13 20.11
CA ASN A 86 -18.81 -1.84 20.40
C ASN A 86 -18.01 -1.70 19.11
N GLN A 87 -17.15 -0.69 19.05
CA GLN A 87 -16.42 -0.37 17.83
C GLN A 87 -14.96 -0.08 18.15
N ILE A 88 -14.08 -0.52 17.24
CA ILE A 88 -12.64 -0.19 17.28
C ILE A 88 -12.33 0.71 16.09
N HIS A 89 -11.83 1.92 16.38
CA HIS A 89 -11.29 2.84 15.40
C HIS A 89 -9.77 2.81 15.49
N THR A 90 -9.09 2.29 14.48
CA THR A 90 -7.63 2.21 14.46
C THR A 90 -7.00 3.37 13.72
N LEU A 91 -5.83 3.77 14.19
CA LEU A 91 -4.91 4.71 13.57
C LEU A 91 -3.52 4.06 13.47
N PRO A 92 -2.59 4.58 12.66
CA PRO A 92 -1.30 3.94 12.47
C PRO A 92 -0.49 3.70 13.76
N THR A 93 -0.56 4.64 14.71
CA THR A 93 0.22 4.58 15.97
C THR A 93 -0.59 5.06 17.16
N ALA A 94 -0.18 4.67 18.38
CA ALA A 94 -0.74 5.20 19.63
C ALA A 94 -0.55 6.73 19.74
N GLU A 95 0.55 7.28 19.23
CA GLU A 95 0.78 8.72 19.16
C GLU A 95 -0.23 9.41 18.23
N ALA A 96 -0.57 8.80 17.09
CA ALA A 96 -1.63 9.31 16.22
C ALA A 96 -2.98 9.37 16.95
N VAL A 97 -3.31 8.38 17.78
CA VAL A 97 -4.52 8.38 18.63
C VAL A 97 -4.50 9.56 19.60
N THR A 98 -3.39 9.79 20.30
CA THR A 98 -3.27 10.89 21.28
C THR A 98 -3.36 12.28 20.66
N LYS A 99 -3.09 12.42 19.36
CA LYS A 99 -3.28 13.67 18.62
C LYS A 99 -4.69 13.78 18.00
N PHE A 100 -5.19 12.70 17.43
CA PHE A 100 -6.46 12.67 16.71
C PHE A 100 -7.67 12.84 17.63
N VAL A 101 -7.75 12.07 18.72
CA VAL A 101 -8.92 12.10 19.59
C VAL A 101 -9.14 13.46 20.26
N PRO A 102 -8.13 14.12 20.86
CA PRO A 102 -8.31 15.47 21.40
C PRO A 102 -8.68 16.51 20.34
N SER A 103 -7.98 16.52 19.21
CA SER A 103 -8.14 17.56 18.19
C SER A 103 -9.40 17.40 17.34
N LYS A 104 -9.94 16.20 17.19
CA LYS A 104 -11.08 15.92 16.33
C LYS A 104 -12.31 15.49 17.14
N VAL A 105 -12.23 14.39 17.87
CA VAL A 105 -13.38 13.82 18.59
C VAL A 105 -13.81 14.71 19.74
N ASN A 106 -12.86 15.09 20.63
CA ASN A 106 -13.18 15.91 21.79
C ASN A 106 -13.66 17.31 21.40
N GLU A 107 -13.08 17.91 20.34
CA GLU A 107 -13.55 19.21 19.83
C GLU A 107 -14.98 19.10 19.26
N MET A 108 -15.33 18.02 18.54
CA MET A 108 -16.72 17.80 18.11
C MET A 108 -17.66 17.65 19.31
N LEU A 109 -17.30 16.84 20.32
CA LEU A 109 -18.10 16.66 21.53
C LEU A 109 -18.28 17.97 22.30
N LYS A 110 -17.24 18.79 22.40
CA LYS A 110 -17.30 20.09 23.06
C LYS A 110 -18.25 21.08 22.37
N ARG A 111 -18.28 21.07 21.04
CA ARG A 111 -19.10 21.98 20.24
C ARG A 111 -20.55 21.54 20.09
N ASN A 112 -20.85 20.28 20.38
CA ASN A 112 -22.18 19.69 20.18
C ASN A 112 -22.72 19.15 21.50
N SER A 113 -23.52 19.94 22.20
CA SER A 113 -24.19 19.50 23.45
C SER A 113 -25.07 18.25 23.22
N LYS A 114 -25.66 18.13 22.02
CA LYS A 114 -26.48 16.96 21.63
C LYS A 114 -25.65 15.68 21.47
N LEU A 115 -24.41 15.75 20.98
CA LEU A 115 -23.50 14.59 21.00
C LEU A 115 -23.16 14.21 22.44
N ARG A 116 -22.80 15.18 23.25
CA ARG A 116 -22.44 14.98 24.65
C ARG A 116 -23.61 14.49 25.50
N ALA A 117 -24.85 14.86 25.19
CA ALA A 117 -26.05 14.36 25.87
C ALA A 117 -26.23 12.82 25.73
N GLY A 118 -25.53 12.17 24.81
CA GLY A 118 -25.46 10.72 24.71
C GLY A 118 -24.49 10.07 25.69
N MET A 119 -23.72 10.87 26.45
CA MET A 119 -22.76 10.42 27.46
C MET A 119 -23.29 10.79 28.84
N SER A 120 -23.35 9.82 29.74
CA SER A 120 -23.62 10.07 31.17
C SER A 120 -22.36 10.57 31.87
N THR A 121 -22.50 11.26 33.01
CA THR A 121 -21.35 11.66 33.84
C THR A 121 -20.58 10.49 34.43
N LYS A 122 -21.14 9.27 34.38
CA LYS A 122 -20.52 8.03 34.84
C LYS A 122 -19.86 7.26 33.67
N ASP A 123 -20.08 7.69 32.43
CA ASP A 123 -19.56 7.01 31.24
C ASP A 123 -18.07 7.26 31.08
N VAL A 124 -17.39 6.31 30.44
CA VAL A 124 -15.94 6.41 30.15
C VAL A 124 -15.71 7.49 29.09
N ASP A 125 -14.88 8.47 29.43
CA ASP A 125 -14.42 9.54 28.53
C ASP A 125 -12.90 9.70 28.57
N ALA A 126 -12.19 8.65 28.13
CA ALA A 126 -10.74 8.64 28.00
C ALA A 126 -10.32 8.85 26.52
N VAL A 127 -9.05 9.17 26.29
CA VAL A 127 -8.51 9.32 24.92
C VAL A 127 -8.64 8.01 24.14
N GLY A 128 -8.32 6.88 24.75
CA GLY A 128 -8.37 5.56 24.11
C GLY A 128 -9.74 4.89 24.10
N GLN A 129 -10.76 5.46 24.78
CA GLN A 129 -12.06 4.83 24.94
C GLN A 129 -13.14 5.86 25.29
N LYS A 130 -14.26 5.80 24.61
CA LYS A 130 -15.44 6.60 24.91
C LYS A 130 -16.69 5.72 24.95
N GLN A 131 -17.63 6.08 25.82
CA GLN A 131 -18.90 5.38 25.95
C GLN A 131 -20.07 6.29 25.56
N PHE A 132 -20.98 5.77 24.73
CA PHE A 132 -22.22 6.44 24.33
C PHE A 132 -23.37 5.47 24.55
N GLY A 133 -24.13 5.68 25.65
CA GLY A 133 -25.18 4.75 26.04
C GLY A 133 -24.59 3.36 26.38
N ALA A 134 -25.07 2.31 25.71
CA ALA A 134 -24.58 0.95 25.90
C ALA A 134 -23.33 0.61 25.08
N GLY A 135 -22.99 1.40 24.05
CA GLY A 135 -21.90 1.10 23.14
C GLY A 135 -20.60 1.81 23.48
N PHE A 136 -19.49 1.17 23.13
CA PHE A 136 -18.13 1.69 23.30
C PHE A 136 -17.47 2.00 21.96
N LEU A 137 -16.69 3.06 21.93
CA LEU A 137 -15.79 3.42 20.84
C LEU A 137 -14.35 3.43 21.35
N TYR A 138 -13.56 2.45 20.91
CA TYR A 138 -12.16 2.28 21.26
C TYR A 138 -11.27 2.88 20.18
N PHE A 139 -10.30 3.72 20.57
CA PHE A 139 -9.29 4.28 19.69
C PHE A 139 -7.95 3.59 19.93
N LYS A 140 -7.38 2.94 18.93
CA LYS A 140 -6.20 2.09 19.06
C LYS A 140 -5.16 2.35 17.97
N GLY A 141 -3.88 2.19 18.31
CA GLY A 141 -2.80 2.19 17.34
C GLY A 141 -2.54 0.78 16.80
N THR A 142 -2.15 0.66 15.53
CA THR A 142 -1.86 -0.67 14.93
C THR A 142 -0.43 -1.17 15.19
N LYS A 143 0.49 -0.33 15.68
CA LYS A 143 1.90 -0.72 15.95
C LYS A 143 2.14 -1.34 17.33
N SER A 144 1.09 -1.60 18.11
CA SER A 144 1.18 -2.21 19.44
C SER A 144 0.30 -3.45 19.51
N GLU A 145 0.91 -4.62 19.67
CA GLU A 145 0.21 -5.89 19.76
C GLU A 145 -0.65 -5.98 21.04
N SER A 146 -0.19 -5.40 22.15
CA SER A 146 -0.92 -5.39 23.43
C SER A 146 -2.25 -4.63 23.35
N ASP A 147 -2.38 -3.66 22.46
CA ASP A 147 -3.57 -2.83 22.32
C ASP A 147 -4.76 -3.57 21.66
N SER A 148 -4.49 -4.63 20.92
CA SER A 148 -5.50 -5.45 20.26
C SER A 148 -6.06 -6.57 21.13
N LEU A 149 -5.36 -6.95 22.21
CA LEU A 149 -5.75 -8.03 23.11
C LEU A 149 -6.85 -7.55 24.07
N MET A 150 -7.82 -8.42 24.40
CA MET A 150 -8.89 -8.20 25.40
C MET A 150 -10.05 -7.27 24.98
N LEU A 151 -10.23 -6.94 23.72
CA LEU A 151 -11.39 -6.20 23.25
C LEU A 151 -12.29 -7.08 22.41
N THR A 152 -13.61 -6.83 22.47
CA THR A 152 -14.60 -7.37 21.52
C THR A 152 -15.22 -6.21 20.77
N SER A 153 -15.50 -6.38 19.49
CA SER A 153 -16.13 -5.36 18.66
C SER A 153 -17.12 -5.96 17.67
N ASP A 154 -18.09 -5.15 17.30
CA ASP A 154 -19.09 -5.43 16.27
C ASP A 154 -18.71 -4.73 14.95
N ARG A 155 -17.92 -3.64 15.05
CA ARG A 155 -17.43 -2.87 13.91
C ARG A 155 -15.97 -2.48 14.10
N ASN A 156 -15.17 -2.64 13.03
CA ASN A 156 -13.81 -2.10 12.98
C ASN A 156 -13.67 -1.09 11.85
N THR A 157 -13.09 0.07 12.18
CA THR A 157 -12.71 1.13 11.22
C THR A 157 -11.20 1.25 11.21
N TYR A 158 -10.60 1.10 10.03
CA TYR A 158 -9.16 1.23 9.79
C TYR A 158 -8.92 2.56 9.06
N ASP A 159 -8.66 3.65 9.83
CA ASP A 159 -8.33 4.95 9.25
C ASP A 159 -6.82 5.09 9.04
N GLU A 160 -6.42 5.69 7.93
CA GLU A 160 -5.04 5.76 7.43
C GLU A 160 -4.41 4.36 7.28
N LEU A 161 -5.17 3.41 6.68
CA LEU A 161 -4.79 2.00 6.52
C LEU A 161 -3.40 1.80 5.90
N ASP A 162 -3.05 2.60 4.88
CA ASP A 162 -1.76 2.47 4.18
C ASP A 162 -0.53 2.76 5.06
N LYS A 163 -0.74 3.46 6.19
CA LYS A 163 0.30 3.75 7.18
C LYS A 163 0.26 2.83 8.40
N SER A 164 -0.76 1.96 8.46
CA SER A 164 -0.99 1.02 9.55
C SER A 164 -0.10 -0.22 9.42
N ASP A 165 0.11 -0.93 10.53
CA ASP A 165 0.74 -2.24 10.49
C ASP A 165 -0.26 -3.29 9.98
N MET A 166 -0.05 -3.72 8.73
CA MET A 166 -0.96 -4.66 8.06
C MET A 166 -0.99 -6.04 8.72
N SER A 167 0.05 -6.43 9.46
CA SER A 167 0.08 -7.70 10.19
C SER A 167 -0.91 -7.71 11.37
N GLN A 168 -1.18 -6.55 11.95
CA GLN A 168 -2.10 -6.40 13.08
C GLN A 168 -3.57 -6.32 12.65
N ILE A 169 -3.86 -6.01 11.39
CA ILE A 169 -5.26 -5.89 10.91
C ILE A 169 -6.03 -7.20 11.10
N GLY A 170 -5.39 -8.35 10.82
CA GLY A 170 -5.99 -9.67 11.03
C GLY A 170 -6.33 -9.94 12.52
N ILE A 171 -5.51 -9.44 13.44
CA ILE A 171 -5.74 -9.57 14.88
C ILE A 171 -6.95 -8.72 15.30
N TYR A 172 -7.07 -7.48 14.82
CA TYR A 172 -8.26 -6.66 15.06
C TYR A 172 -9.52 -7.28 14.43
N ASP A 173 -9.43 -7.90 13.25
CA ASP A 173 -10.55 -8.59 12.60
C ASP A 173 -11.07 -9.76 13.46
N SER A 174 -10.20 -10.50 14.16
CA SER A 174 -10.61 -11.59 15.04
C SER A 174 -11.43 -11.11 16.24
N ARG A 175 -11.39 -9.81 16.59
CA ARG A 175 -12.21 -9.23 17.68
C ARG A 175 -13.70 -9.18 17.38
N MET A 176 -14.07 -9.32 16.09
CA MET A 176 -15.46 -9.38 15.62
C MET A 176 -16.00 -10.81 15.47
N GLU A 177 -15.27 -11.84 15.89
CA GLU A 177 -15.68 -13.23 15.68
C GLU A 177 -16.83 -13.70 16.60
N GLY A 178 -17.12 -12.94 17.67
CA GLY A 178 -18.15 -13.30 18.64
C GLY A 178 -19.57 -13.37 18.08
N GLU A 179 -19.95 -12.47 17.17
CA GLU A 179 -21.28 -12.43 16.54
C GLU A 179 -21.21 -12.21 15.03
N ALA A 180 -21.47 -13.25 14.25
CA ALA A 180 -21.33 -13.22 12.78
C ALA A 180 -22.29 -12.24 12.06
N SER A 181 -23.45 -11.94 12.66
CA SER A 181 -24.50 -11.08 12.08
C SER A 181 -24.16 -9.57 12.08
N MET A 182 -23.24 -9.14 12.94
CA MET A 182 -22.94 -7.73 13.17
C MET A 182 -21.56 -7.30 12.67
N ARG A 183 -20.84 -8.16 11.96
CA ARG A 183 -19.48 -7.87 11.48
C ARG A 183 -19.47 -6.78 10.44
N ASN A 184 -19.05 -5.58 10.84
CA ASN A 184 -18.94 -4.44 9.93
C ASN A 184 -17.49 -3.98 9.85
N LYS A 185 -17.00 -3.73 8.62
CA LYS A 185 -15.66 -3.24 8.37
C LYS A 185 -15.66 -1.97 7.55
N ARG A 186 -14.82 -1.04 7.92
CA ARG A 186 -14.57 0.20 7.19
C ARG A 186 -13.09 0.40 7.00
N TRP A 187 -12.65 0.54 5.77
CA TRP A 187 -11.27 0.84 5.41
C TRP A 187 -11.21 2.22 4.78
N ILE A 188 -10.39 3.07 5.34
CA ILE A 188 -10.25 4.46 4.92
C ILE A 188 -8.78 4.77 4.79
N SER A 189 -8.33 5.20 3.62
CA SER A 189 -6.96 5.71 3.47
C SER A 189 -6.79 6.57 2.23
N THR A 190 -5.77 7.42 2.29
CA THR A 190 -5.08 7.91 1.11
C THR A 190 -4.20 6.78 0.62
N PRO A 191 -4.30 6.36 -0.67
CA PRO A 191 -3.48 5.28 -1.20
C PRO A 191 -2.02 5.68 -1.26
N THR A 192 -1.12 4.71 -1.13
CA THR A 192 0.31 4.92 -1.35
C THR A 192 0.73 4.34 -2.69
N VAL A 193 0.70 3.04 -2.85
CA VAL A 193 1.20 2.34 -4.04
C VAL A 193 0.17 1.37 -4.58
N PRO A 194 0.25 0.98 -5.87
CA PRO A 194 -0.65 0.00 -6.47
C PRO A 194 -0.61 -1.35 -5.74
N GLY A 195 -1.78 -1.96 -5.54
CA GLY A 195 -1.91 -3.30 -4.96
C GLY A 195 -1.62 -3.40 -3.45
N TYR A 196 -1.46 -2.27 -2.75
CA TYR A 196 -1.21 -2.23 -1.31
C TYR A 196 -2.31 -1.45 -0.56
N GLY A 197 -2.46 -1.71 0.73
CA GLY A 197 -3.35 -0.99 1.63
C GLY A 197 -4.76 -0.85 1.08
N ILE A 198 -5.26 0.38 1.06
CA ILE A 198 -6.61 0.67 0.57
C ILE A 198 -6.79 0.35 -0.92
N ASN A 199 -5.73 0.48 -1.73
CA ASN A 199 -5.83 0.16 -3.14
C ASN A 199 -6.10 -1.34 -3.38
N LYS A 200 -5.50 -2.22 -2.60
CA LYS A 200 -5.80 -3.66 -2.63
C LYS A 200 -7.24 -3.93 -2.19
N VAL A 201 -7.69 -3.30 -1.10
CA VAL A 201 -9.06 -3.49 -0.57
C VAL A 201 -10.12 -3.03 -1.59
N ILE A 202 -9.88 -1.89 -2.26
CA ILE A 202 -10.78 -1.34 -3.30
C ILE A 202 -10.89 -2.25 -4.51
N GLN A 203 -9.82 -2.96 -4.91
CA GLN A 203 -9.86 -3.86 -6.06
C GLN A 203 -10.92 -4.96 -5.92
N ASP A 204 -11.21 -5.39 -4.68
CA ASP A 204 -12.22 -6.41 -4.37
C ASP A 204 -13.63 -5.84 -4.17
N SER A 205 -13.80 -4.52 -4.20
CA SER A 205 -15.07 -3.81 -4.02
C SER A 205 -15.82 -3.61 -5.34
N ASP A 206 -17.02 -3.04 -5.26
CA ASP A 206 -17.80 -2.64 -6.43
C ASP A 206 -17.23 -1.44 -7.20
N GLN A 207 -16.17 -0.79 -6.67
CA GLN A 207 -15.38 0.28 -7.30
C GLN A 207 -16.26 1.42 -7.84
N LYS A 208 -17.00 2.09 -6.97
CA LYS A 208 -17.80 3.25 -7.35
C LYS A 208 -16.92 4.43 -7.75
N HIS A 209 -17.19 5.00 -8.92
CA HIS A 209 -16.65 6.27 -9.38
C HIS A 209 -17.74 7.33 -9.39
N TRP A 210 -17.35 8.58 -9.12
CA TRP A 210 -18.26 9.71 -9.31
C TRP A 210 -18.45 9.98 -10.80
N ARG A 211 -19.63 9.65 -11.34
CA ARG A 211 -19.98 9.77 -12.76
C ARG A 211 -20.88 10.95 -12.99
N PHE A 212 -20.70 11.60 -14.15
CA PHE A 212 -21.54 12.72 -14.63
C PHE A 212 -21.60 12.72 -16.15
N ASN A 213 -22.57 13.43 -16.71
CA ASN A 213 -22.73 13.60 -18.15
C ASN A 213 -22.19 14.96 -18.60
N CYS A 214 -21.40 14.99 -19.66
CA CYS A 214 -20.99 16.23 -20.29
C CYS A 214 -22.21 16.97 -20.87
N GLY A 215 -22.39 18.24 -20.54
CA GLY A 215 -23.51 19.03 -21.05
C GLY A 215 -23.46 19.27 -22.58
N HIS A 216 -22.29 19.13 -23.20
CA HIS A 216 -22.11 19.28 -24.65
C HIS A 216 -22.39 18.00 -25.41
N CYS A 217 -21.61 16.95 -25.20
CA CYS A 217 -21.72 15.70 -25.97
C CYS A 217 -22.58 14.63 -25.32
N LYS A 218 -23.12 14.87 -24.13
CA LYS A 218 -23.98 13.98 -23.34
C LYS A 218 -23.33 12.64 -22.91
N LYS A 219 -22.04 12.44 -23.19
CA LYS A 219 -21.33 11.23 -22.78
C LYS A 219 -21.10 11.20 -21.27
N GLU A 220 -21.37 10.04 -20.66
CA GLU A 220 -21.09 9.78 -19.25
C GLU A 220 -19.58 9.55 -19.06
N GLN A 221 -18.99 10.20 -18.06
CA GLN A 221 -17.58 10.11 -17.71
C GLN A 221 -17.39 10.30 -16.20
N HIS A 222 -16.19 10.06 -15.72
CA HIS A 222 -15.70 10.46 -14.40
C HIS A 222 -14.47 11.37 -14.60
N MET A 223 -14.07 12.09 -13.56
CA MET A 223 -12.87 12.91 -13.62
C MET A 223 -11.62 12.03 -13.57
N GLU A 224 -10.77 12.16 -14.59
CA GLU A 224 -9.53 11.40 -14.76
C GLU A 224 -8.39 12.33 -15.16
N TRP A 225 -7.26 12.23 -14.47
CA TRP A 225 -6.07 13.00 -14.77
C TRP A 225 -5.17 12.22 -15.76
N PRO A 226 -4.60 12.86 -16.81
CA PRO A 226 -4.82 14.24 -17.25
C PRO A 226 -5.99 14.38 -18.26
N ALA A 227 -6.73 13.31 -18.57
CA ALA A 227 -7.73 13.26 -19.65
C ALA A 227 -8.81 14.35 -19.55
N ASN A 228 -9.14 14.77 -18.34
CA ASN A 228 -10.13 15.84 -18.10
C ASN A 228 -9.49 17.21 -17.80
N VAL A 229 -8.23 17.44 -18.21
CA VAL A 229 -7.53 18.69 -17.88
C VAL A 229 -6.88 19.30 -19.12
N SER A 230 -7.13 20.59 -19.35
CA SER A 230 -6.31 21.41 -20.23
C SER A 230 -5.15 22.00 -19.43
N MET A 231 -3.95 21.44 -19.57
CA MET A 231 -2.76 21.89 -18.84
C MET A 231 -2.40 23.33 -19.14
N GLU A 232 -2.55 23.77 -20.41
CA GLU A 232 -2.28 25.13 -20.86
C GLU A 232 -3.24 26.15 -20.27
N ARG A 233 -4.57 25.87 -20.35
CA ARG A 233 -5.62 26.79 -19.90
C ARG A 233 -5.98 26.62 -18.42
N LYS A 234 -5.46 25.58 -17.78
CA LYS A 234 -5.71 25.21 -16.37
C LYS A 234 -7.20 25.09 -16.03
N VAL A 235 -7.98 24.49 -16.94
CA VAL A 235 -9.41 24.27 -16.80
C VAL A 235 -9.78 22.82 -17.03
N TYR A 236 -10.89 22.37 -16.43
CA TYR A 236 -11.42 21.06 -16.71
C TYR A 236 -12.07 20.98 -18.10
N VAL A 237 -11.82 19.90 -18.82
CA VAL A 237 -12.34 19.62 -20.15
C VAL A 237 -13.01 18.25 -20.21
N CYS A 238 -13.95 18.09 -21.12
CA CYS A 238 -14.53 16.78 -21.40
C CYS A 238 -13.49 15.85 -22.05
N SER A 239 -13.25 14.67 -21.48
CA SER A 239 -12.32 13.68 -22.03
C SER A 239 -12.71 13.16 -23.44
N THR A 240 -13.99 13.32 -23.85
CA THR A 240 -14.50 12.85 -25.14
C THR A 240 -14.51 13.95 -26.19
N CYS A 241 -15.02 15.16 -25.88
CA CYS A 241 -15.18 16.21 -26.90
C CYS A 241 -14.23 17.42 -26.75
N GLY A 242 -13.39 17.43 -25.69
CA GLY A 242 -12.37 18.46 -25.46
C GLY A 242 -12.92 19.84 -25.05
N LYS A 243 -14.23 20.03 -24.99
CA LYS A 243 -14.85 21.30 -24.57
C LYS A 243 -14.79 21.47 -23.07
N ASP A 244 -14.78 22.72 -22.61
CA ASP A 244 -14.73 23.07 -21.20
C ASP A 244 -15.91 22.49 -20.44
N LEU A 245 -15.64 21.94 -19.26
CA LEU A 245 -16.64 21.38 -18.37
C LEU A 245 -17.21 22.46 -17.46
N ASP A 246 -18.53 22.58 -17.46
CA ASP A 246 -19.23 23.30 -16.39
C ASP A 246 -19.33 22.40 -15.16
N MET A 247 -18.71 22.79 -14.06
CA MET A 247 -18.71 22.01 -12.82
C MET A 247 -20.09 21.83 -12.19
N ARG A 248 -21.11 22.56 -12.64
CA ARG A 248 -22.51 22.30 -12.27
C ARG A 248 -22.98 20.92 -12.77
N TRP A 249 -22.49 20.43 -13.91
CA TRP A 249 -22.83 19.09 -14.40
C TRP A 249 -22.23 17.97 -13.54
N VAL A 250 -21.09 18.25 -12.91
CA VAL A 250 -20.39 17.30 -12.02
C VAL A 250 -21.14 17.14 -10.69
N ARG A 251 -21.91 18.15 -10.27
CA ARG A 251 -22.71 18.09 -9.05
C ARG A 251 -24.00 17.28 -9.26
N PRO A 252 -24.62 16.80 -8.17
CA PRO A 252 -25.95 16.17 -8.26
C PRO A 252 -27.00 17.13 -8.78
N LYS A 253 -28.13 16.58 -9.24
CA LYS A 253 -29.32 17.38 -9.59
C LYS A 253 -29.99 17.89 -8.32
N SER A 254 -30.35 19.18 -8.33
CA SER A 254 -31.13 19.81 -7.28
C SER A 254 -32.10 20.87 -7.85
N LYS A 255 -32.92 21.47 -7.01
CA LYS A 255 -33.75 22.63 -7.41
C LYS A 255 -32.88 23.83 -7.86
N LYS A 256 -31.70 24.02 -7.20
CA LYS A 256 -30.75 25.08 -7.55
C LYS A 256 -29.84 24.70 -8.71
N ASN A 257 -29.65 23.41 -8.93
CA ASN A 257 -28.81 22.88 -10.03
C ASN A 257 -29.56 21.84 -10.88
N PRO A 258 -30.53 22.28 -11.72
CA PRO A 258 -31.36 21.36 -12.52
C PRO A 258 -30.54 20.60 -13.62
N THR A 259 -29.37 21.10 -13.97
CA THR A 259 -28.47 20.49 -14.98
C THR A 259 -27.46 19.50 -14.39
N GLY A 260 -27.40 19.36 -13.10
CA GLY A 260 -26.55 18.42 -12.41
C GLY A 260 -26.88 16.97 -12.77
N THR A 261 -25.85 16.15 -12.89
CA THR A 261 -25.98 14.72 -13.24
C THR A 261 -25.05 13.81 -12.41
N GLY A 262 -24.27 14.43 -11.52
CA GLY A 262 -23.26 13.74 -10.69
C GLY A 262 -23.89 12.71 -9.76
N ARG A 263 -23.29 11.52 -9.74
CA ARG A 263 -23.69 10.42 -8.84
C ARG A 263 -22.59 9.39 -8.72
N TRP A 264 -22.57 8.66 -7.61
CA TRP A 264 -21.77 7.45 -7.49
C TRP A 264 -22.34 6.31 -8.35
N LYS A 265 -21.47 5.62 -9.09
CA LYS A 265 -21.86 4.48 -9.92
C LYS A 265 -20.82 3.38 -9.80
N ALA A 266 -21.26 2.18 -9.42
CA ALA A 266 -20.45 1.00 -9.30
C ALA A 266 -19.94 0.54 -10.68
N LYS A 267 -18.65 0.19 -10.76
CA LYS A 267 -18.06 -0.46 -11.91
C LYS A 267 -18.42 -1.95 -11.95
N TYR A 268 -18.54 -2.56 -10.78
CA TYR A 268 -18.84 -3.99 -10.61
C TYR A 268 -20.05 -4.15 -9.67
N PRO A 269 -21.27 -3.83 -10.15
CA PRO A 269 -22.48 -3.97 -9.33
C PRO A 269 -22.65 -5.44 -8.94
N GLY A 270 -23.05 -5.69 -7.70
CA GLY A 270 -23.23 -7.04 -7.14
C GLY A 270 -22.06 -7.55 -6.30
N ARG A 271 -20.91 -6.90 -6.28
CA ARG A 271 -19.89 -7.18 -5.26
C ARG A 271 -20.38 -6.74 -3.88
N LYS A 272 -20.09 -7.56 -2.87
CA LYS A 272 -20.58 -7.32 -1.49
C LYS A 272 -19.95 -6.11 -0.83
N ARG A 273 -18.65 -5.85 -1.11
CA ARG A 273 -17.94 -4.70 -0.56
C ARG A 273 -18.28 -3.43 -1.34
N SER A 274 -18.78 -2.42 -0.65
CA SER A 274 -19.00 -1.09 -1.20
C SER A 274 -17.69 -0.32 -1.25
N GLY A 275 -17.29 0.20 -2.40
CA GLY A 275 -16.01 0.88 -2.57
C GLY A 275 -16.14 2.23 -3.25
N TYR A 276 -15.54 3.27 -2.68
CA TYR A 276 -15.57 4.64 -3.18
C TYR A 276 -14.17 5.10 -3.57
N LEU A 277 -14.00 5.50 -4.85
CA LEU A 277 -12.76 6.10 -5.35
C LEU A 277 -12.96 7.62 -5.49
N MET A 278 -12.36 8.37 -4.58
CA MET A 278 -12.49 9.83 -4.51
C MET A 278 -11.26 10.52 -5.11
N THR A 279 -11.47 11.68 -5.69
CA THR A 279 -10.42 12.57 -6.21
C THR A 279 -10.71 14.02 -5.85
N GLN A 280 -9.68 14.85 -5.68
CA GLN A 280 -9.88 16.29 -5.49
C GLN A 280 -10.48 16.98 -6.71
N MET A 281 -10.45 16.35 -7.88
CA MET A 281 -11.04 16.94 -9.10
C MET A 281 -12.57 17.13 -9.04
N ILE A 282 -13.27 16.46 -8.10
CA ILE A 282 -14.71 16.66 -7.86
C ILE A 282 -14.99 17.57 -6.67
N ILE A 283 -13.99 17.98 -5.91
CA ILE A 283 -14.11 18.76 -4.69
C ILE A 283 -14.23 20.25 -5.04
N PRO A 284 -15.35 20.94 -4.73
CA PRO A 284 -15.63 22.28 -5.27
C PRO A 284 -14.68 23.39 -4.86
N TRP A 285 -14.00 23.26 -3.72
CA TRP A 285 -13.03 24.26 -3.24
C TRP A 285 -11.61 24.04 -3.72
N ILE A 286 -11.37 23.04 -4.56
CA ILE A 286 -10.09 22.78 -5.22
C ILE A 286 -10.24 23.13 -6.70
N SER A 287 -9.51 24.12 -7.17
CA SER A 287 -9.57 24.51 -8.59
C SER A 287 -8.71 23.62 -9.47
N CYS A 288 -9.04 23.55 -10.76
CA CYS A 288 -8.18 22.90 -11.74
C CYS A 288 -6.79 23.55 -11.81
N ALA A 289 -6.73 24.88 -11.66
CA ALA A 289 -5.48 25.63 -11.67
C ALA A 289 -4.56 25.19 -10.52
N ASP A 290 -5.09 25.04 -9.28
CA ASP A 290 -4.31 24.59 -8.14
C ASP A 290 -3.68 23.19 -8.37
N LEU A 291 -4.43 22.29 -9.03
CA LEU A 291 -3.92 20.96 -9.35
C LEU A 291 -2.84 20.99 -10.43
N VAL A 292 -3.05 21.80 -11.49
CA VAL A 292 -2.06 21.95 -12.57
C VAL A 292 -0.79 22.61 -12.07
N ASP A 293 -0.91 23.65 -11.24
CA ASP A 293 0.26 24.35 -10.68
C ASP A 293 1.07 23.41 -9.78
N TYR A 294 0.40 22.66 -8.90
CA TYR A 294 1.09 21.67 -8.07
C TYR A 294 1.77 20.58 -8.91
N TYR A 295 1.11 20.07 -9.97
CA TYR A 295 1.69 19.07 -10.87
C TYR A 295 2.94 19.60 -11.58
N ASN A 296 2.90 20.85 -12.06
CA ASN A 296 4.03 21.49 -12.71
C ASN A 296 5.20 21.69 -11.75
N ASP A 297 4.94 22.11 -10.53
CA ASP A 297 5.95 22.24 -9.48
C ASP A 297 6.57 20.88 -9.11
N ALA A 298 5.74 19.84 -8.95
CA ALA A 298 6.22 18.48 -8.69
C ALA A 298 7.07 17.91 -9.83
N THR A 299 6.69 18.19 -11.08
CA THR A 299 7.46 17.78 -12.28
C THR A 299 8.80 18.51 -12.37
N ALA A 300 8.83 19.78 -11.97
CA ALA A 300 10.02 20.63 -11.99
C ALA A 300 10.89 20.49 -10.72
N GLY A 301 10.45 19.71 -9.70
CA GLY A 301 11.13 19.60 -8.40
C GLY A 301 11.17 20.90 -7.63
N LYS A 302 10.14 21.74 -7.73
CA LYS A 302 10.04 23.05 -7.08
C LYS A 302 9.10 23.01 -5.87
N ASN A 303 9.27 23.96 -4.94
CA ASN A 303 8.38 24.20 -3.82
C ASN A 303 8.07 22.96 -2.96
N GLU A 304 9.05 22.04 -2.80
CA GLU A 304 8.92 20.78 -2.08
C GLU A 304 7.76 19.88 -2.62
N ALA A 305 7.22 20.21 -3.78
CA ALA A 305 6.18 19.42 -4.41
C ALA A 305 6.73 18.09 -4.95
N THR A 306 6.02 17.00 -4.74
CA THR A 306 6.40 15.67 -5.22
C THR A 306 5.27 15.03 -6.01
N MET A 307 5.64 14.19 -6.99
CA MET A 307 4.65 13.43 -7.78
C MET A 307 3.87 12.45 -6.92
N ASP A 308 4.51 11.83 -5.91
CA ASP A 308 3.85 10.93 -4.97
C ASP A 308 2.73 11.66 -4.21
N TYR A 309 3.03 12.86 -3.70
CA TYR A 309 2.02 13.66 -3.00
C TYR A 309 0.90 14.09 -3.94
N PHE A 310 1.22 14.46 -5.19
CA PHE A 310 0.21 14.82 -6.17
C PHE A 310 -0.77 13.68 -6.46
N PHE A 311 -0.26 12.51 -6.83
CA PHE A 311 -1.13 11.38 -7.14
C PHE A 311 -1.85 10.85 -5.91
N ASN A 312 -1.13 10.62 -4.81
CA ASN A 312 -1.71 10.02 -3.62
C ASN A 312 -2.67 10.98 -2.90
N HIS A 313 -2.22 12.20 -2.61
CA HIS A 313 -2.94 13.12 -1.73
C HIS A 313 -3.90 14.08 -2.46
N LYS A 314 -3.62 14.42 -3.74
CA LYS A 314 -4.52 15.26 -4.54
C LYS A 314 -5.48 14.42 -5.38
N LEU A 315 -4.99 13.43 -6.09
CA LEU A 315 -5.84 12.62 -6.95
C LEU A 315 -6.49 11.42 -6.24
N GLY A 316 -5.97 11.00 -5.08
CA GLY A 316 -6.42 9.79 -4.41
C GLY A 316 -6.05 8.52 -5.19
N LEU A 317 -4.98 8.56 -5.98
CA LEU A 317 -4.50 7.48 -6.82
C LEU A 317 -3.18 6.91 -6.26
N PRO A 318 -2.99 5.59 -6.28
CA PRO A 318 -1.70 5.01 -5.92
C PRO A 318 -0.64 5.40 -6.95
N TYR A 319 0.57 5.70 -6.49
CA TYR A 319 1.66 6.13 -7.34
C TYR A 319 3.01 5.61 -6.85
N ILE A 320 3.86 5.21 -7.79
CA ILE A 320 5.25 4.87 -7.56
C ILE A 320 6.10 5.68 -8.52
N SER A 321 7.02 6.48 -7.99
CA SER A 321 7.96 7.21 -8.83
C SER A 321 8.92 6.24 -9.54
N SER A 322 9.32 6.58 -10.77
CA SER A 322 10.31 5.79 -11.52
C SER A 322 11.66 5.68 -10.81
N SER A 323 11.98 6.63 -9.93
CA SER A 323 13.19 6.59 -9.08
C SER A 323 13.08 5.65 -7.88
N SER A 324 11.87 5.18 -7.56
CA SER A 324 11.57 4.36 -6.38
C SER A 324 11.23 2.91 -6.71
N ARG A 325 11.51 2.46 -7.92
CA ARG A 325 11.32 1.05 -8.34
C ARG A 325 12.30 0.63 -9.43
N ILE A 326 12.54 -0.67 -9.52
CA ILE A 326 13.15 -1.28 -10.70
C ILE A 326 12.01 -1.54 -11.69
N SER A 327 11.92 -0.73 -12.75
CA SER A 327 10.84 -0.82 -13.72
C SER A 327 11.19 -1.73 -14.90
N LYS A 328 10.16 -2.22 -15.60
CA LYS A 328 10.29 -2.91 -16.88
C LYS A 328 11.22 -2.17 -17.84
N ASP A 329 11.08 -0.86 -17.96
CA ASP A 329 11.88 -0.06 -18.89
C ASP A 329 13.37 -0.09 -18.55
N ILE A 330 13.72 -0.13 -17.26
CA ILE A 330 15.12 -0.26 -16.81
C ILE A 330 15.66 -1.62 -17.23
N ILE A 331 14.90 -2.71 -17.04
CA ILE A 331 15.34 -4.05 -17.47
C ILE A 331 15.52 -4.09 -19.00
N LEU A 332 14.52 -3.60 -19.76
CA LEU A 332 14.56 -3.64 -21.22
C LEU A 332 15.71 -2.81 -21.83
N ARG A 333 16.11 -1.70 -21.19
CA ARG A 333 17.28 -0.91 -21.64
C ARG A 333 18.61 -1.63 -21.45
N ASN A 334 18.66 -2.60 -20.58
CA ASN A 334 19.86 -3.36 -20.28
C ASN A 334 19.92 -4.70 -21.03
N LEU A 335 19.00 -4.95 -21.97
CA LEU A 335 19.09 -6.12 -22.84
C LEU A 335 20.18 -5.93 -23.90
N THR A 336 20.86 -7.01 -24.23
CA THR A 336 21.92 -7.04 -25.24
C THR A 336 21.92 -8.38 -26.00
N ASN A 337 22.24 -8.37 -27.28
CA ASN A 337 22.24 -9.54 -28.17
C ASN A 337 23.61 -10.22 -28.25
N ARG A 338 24.39 -10.24 -27.20
CA ARG A 338 25.68 -10.96 -27.21
C ARG A 338 25.49 -12.46 -27.01
N GLU A 339 25.98 -13.26 -27.92
CA GLU A 339 26.14 -14.70 -27.78
C GLU A 339 27.55 -14.98 -27.18
N HIS A 340 27.66 -15.02 -25.87
CA HIS A 340 28.88 -15.54 -25.21
C HIS A 340 28.52 -16.26 -23.94
N ILE A 341 28.91 -17.54 -23.86
CA ILE A 341 28.97 -18.32 -22.64
C ILE A 341 30.41 -18.24 -22.16
N GLU A 342 30.67 -17.48 -21.11
CA GLU A 342 32.00 -17.43 -20.51
C GLU A 342 32.07 -18.39 -19.33
N LEU A 343 33.26 -19.02 -19.17
CA LEU A 343 33.66 -19.76 -17.98
C LEU A 343 34.04 -18.76 -16.88
N ASN A 344 34.16 -19.21 -15.64
CA ASN A 344 34.45 -18.39 -14.45
C ASN A 344 33.29 -17.47 -14.07
N SER A 345 32.11 -18.05 -14.02
CA SER A 345 30.86 -17.31 -13.81
C SER A 345 30.57 -17.00 -12.34
N CYS A 346 29.70 -16.02 -12.14
CA CYS A 346 29.05 -15.69 -10.87
C CYS A 346 27.61 -16.19 -10.86
N MET A 347 27.10 -16.57 -9.68
CA MET A 347 25.70 -17.01 -9.51
C MET A 347 25.08 -16.37 -8.27
N GLY A 348 23.84 -15.92 -8.38
CA GLY A 348 23.00 -15.54 -7.26
C GLY A 348 21.81 -16.47 -7.14
N VAL A 349 21.47 -16.92 -5.94
CA VAL A 349 20.40 -17.90 -5.69
C VAL A 349 19.50 -17.47 -4.56
N ASP A 350 18.20 -17.34 -4.84
CA ASP A 350 17.16 -17.18 -3.85
C ASP A 350 16.50 -18.52 -3.56
N VAL A 351 16.24 -18.80 -2.26
CA VAL A 351 15.82 -20.13 -1.77
C VAL A 351 14.38 -20.11 -1.33
N GLN A 352 13.54 -20.94 -1.99
CA GLN A 352 12.16 -21.18 -1.62
C GLN A 352 11.94 -22.66 -1.23
N GLU A 353 10.78 -23.00 -0.69
CA GLU A 353 10.52 -24.33 -0.14
C GLU A 353 10.82 -25.47 -1.12
N ARG A 354 10.30 -25.40 -2.34
CA ARG A 354 10.40 -26.46 -3.38
C ARG A 354 11.13 -26.02 -4.63
N GLU A 355 11.68 -24.81 -4.63
CA GLU A 355 12.29 -24.23 -5.82
C GLU A 355 13.43 -23.27 -5.45
N LEU A 356 14.33 -23.04 -6.40
CA LEU A 356 15.35 -22.02 -6.35
C LEU A 356 15.14 -21.07 -7.52
N TYR A 357 15.30 -19.78 -7.29
CA TYR A 357 15.42 -18.79 -8.35
C TYR A 357 16.89 -18.39 -8.46
N LEU A 358 17.44 -18.43 -9.66
CA LEU A 358 18.87 -18.17 -9.84
C LEU A 358 19.18 -17.37 -11.09
N GLN A 359 20.29 -16.67 -11.03
CA GLN A 359 20.86 -15.94 -12.15
C GLN A 359 22.36 -16.24 -12.25
N ILE A 360 22.83 -16.54 -13.49
CA ILE A 360 24.24 -16.82 -13.77
C ILE A 360 24.72 -15.84 -14.84
N GLY A 361 25.92 -15.33 -14.66
CA GLY A 361 26.54 -14.40 -15.56
C GLY A 361 27.98 -14.07 -15.19
N THR A 362 28.53 -13.08 -15.89
CA THR A 362 29.84 -12.47 -15.65
C THR A 362 29.67 -10.96 -15.51
N GLU A 363 30.77 -10.22 -15.39
CA GLU A 363 30.78 -8.75 -15.42
C GLU A 363 30.18 -8.18 -16.73
N GLU A 364 30.19 -8.96 -17.82
CA GLU A 364 29.64 -8.54 -19.09
C GLU A 364 28.11 -8.61 -19.12
N GLY A 365 27.51 -9.54 -18.38
CA GLY A 365 26.05 -9.68 -18.26
C GLY A 365 25.57 -11.05 -17.83
N ILE A 366 24.28 -11.16 -17.60
CA ILE A 366 23.58 -12.36 -17.18
C ILE A 366 23.07 -13.12 -18.39
N PHE A 367 23.40 -14.41 -18.47
CA PHE A 367 23.01 -15.28 -19.58
C PHE A 367 22.15 -16.48 -19.16
N VAL A 368 21.97 -16.72 -17.83
CA VAL A 368 20.96 -17.65 -17.31
C VAL A 368 20.09 -16.94 -16.28
N ILE A 369 18.79 -16.99 -16.49
CA ILE A 369 17.75 -16.66 -15.50
C ILE A 369 16.87 -17.88 -15.43
N ALA A 370 16.84 -18.56 -14.28
CA ALA A 370 16.16 -19.83 -14.17
C ALA A 370 15.40 -19.99 -12.85
N ARG A 371 14.37 -20.81 -12.92
CA ARG A 371 13.63 -21.35 -11.80
C ARG A 371 13.87 -22.87 -11.78
N VAL A 372 14.50 -23.37 -10.73
CA VAL A 372 14.84 -24.76 -10.54
C VAL A 372 13.91 -25.37 -9.49
N ARG A 373 13.24 -26.46 -9.83
CA ARG A 373 12.28 -27.15 -8.95
C ARG A 373 12.73 -28.55 -8.61
N ASP A 374 12.25 -29.04 -7.47
CA ASP A 374 12.26 -30.48 -7.20
C ASP A 374 11.47 -31.21 -8.29
N SER A 375 11.94 -32.38 -8.75
CA SER A 375 11.17 -33.22 -9.68
C SER A 375 9.96 -33.83 -8.97
N GLU A 376 8.91 -34.16 -9.71
CA GLU A 376 7.72 -34.84 -9.17
C GLU A 376 8.11 -36.16 -8.50
N GLU A 377 8.98 -36.94 -9.16
CA GLU A 377 9.50 -38.21 -8.62
C GLU A 377 10.27 -38.02 -7.30
N TYR A 378 11.04 -36.93 -7.15
CA TYR A 378 11.71 -36.56 -5.90
C TYR A 378 10.70 -36.23 -4.80
N ILE A 379 9.65 -35.47 -5.13
CA ILE A 379 8.62 -35.06 -4.18
C ILE A 379 7.81 -36.29 -3.72
N GLU A 380 7.37 -37.13 -4.65
CA GLU A 380 6.57 -38.32 -4.36
C GLU A 380 7.33 -39.35 -3.53
N SER A 381 8.63 -39.51 -3.79
CA SER A 381 9.49 -40.44 -3.07
C SER A 381 10.07 -39.92 -1.77
N HIS A 382 9.69 -38.70 -1.34
CA HIS A 382 10.25 -38.01 -0.17
C HIS A 382 11.79 -37.88 -0.23
N GLY A 383 12.30 -37.60 -1.42
CA GLY A 383 13.72 -37.37 -1.67
C GLY A 383 14.57 -38.63 -1.88
N LYS A 384 13.96 -39.80 -2.06
CA LYS A 384 14.70 -41.06 -2.30
C LYS A 384 14.99 -41.31 -3.79
N HIS A 385 14.17 -40.78 -4.67
CA HIS A 385 14.26 -40.94 -6.13
C HIS A 385 14.10 -39.59 -6.82
N GLY A 386 14.58 -39.49 -8.07
CA GLY A 386 14.56 -38.25 -8.84
C GLY A 386 15.64 -37.24 -8.40
N LYS A 387 15.62 -36.06 -9.03
CA LYS A 387 16.55 -34.98 -8.74
C LYS A 387 15.87 -33.87 -7.92
N GLY A 388 16.44 -33.57 -6.77
CA GLY A 388 16.07 -32.41 -5.98
C GLY A 388 16.58 -31.10 -6.59
N LYS A 389 16.07 -29.98 -6.13
CA LYS A 389 16.47 -28.64 -6.58
C LYS A 389 17.97 -28.41 -6.39
N TRP A 390 18.56 -28.92 -5.31
CA TRP A 390 19.97 -28.77 -4.99
C TRP A 390 20.89 -29.63 -5.87
N ASP A 391 20.41 -30.75 -6.41
CA ASP A 391 21.17 -31.57 -7.37
C ASP A 391 21.24 -30.86 -8.72
N ARG A 392 20.12 -30.30 -9.16
CA ARG A 392 20.07 -29.49 -10.39
C ARG A 392 20.90 -28.21 -10.28
N TRP A 393 20.88 -27.57 -9.10
CA TRP A 393 21.74 -26.43 -8.83
C TRP A 393 23.21 -26.80 -8.94
N ALA A 394 23.63 -27.94 -8.37
CA ALA A 394 25.02 -28.41 -8.45
C ALA A 394 25.46 -28.72 -9.90
N GLU A 395 24.55 -29.26 -10.72
CA GLU A 395 24.81 -29.44 -12.16
C GLU A 395 25.07 -28.10 -12.86
N LEU A 396 24.32 -27.06 -12.53
CA LEU A 396 24.54 -25.72 -13.09
C LEU A 396 25.86 -25.09 -12.59
N MET A 397 26.24 -25.31 -11.34
CA MET A 397 27.54 -24.88 -10.80
C MET A 397 28.72 -25.40 -11.65
N GLU A 398 28.66 -26.68 -12.05
CA GLU A 398 29.69 -27.30 -12.88
C GLU A 398 29.54 -26.93 -14.36
N ALA A 399 28.33 -26.95 -14.91
CA ALA A 399 28.06 -26.68 -16.34
C ALA A 399 28.51 -25.28 -16.78
N TYR A 400 28.39 -24.29 -15.89
CA TYR A 400 28.75 -22.89 -16.16
C TYR A 400 30.04 -22.46 -15.47
N ASP A 401 30.85 -23.42 -14.96
CA ASP A 401 32.10 -23.17 -14.19
C ASP A 401 31.91 -22.00 -13.18
N VAL A 402 30.86 -22.08 -12.37
CA VAL A 402 30.55 -21.03 -11.40
C VAL A 402 31.61 -21.03 -10.30
N ARG A 403 32.35 -19.94 -10.17
CA ARG A 403 33.42 -19.77 -9.19
C ARG A 403 32.99 -18.96 -7.98
N TYR A 404 32.00 -18.10 -8.14
CA TYR A 404 31.49 -17.23 -7.09
C TYR A 404 29.97 -17.36 -7.05
N CYS A 405 29.45 -18.08 -6.06
CA CYS A 405 28.02 -18.26 -5.86
C CYS A 405 27.60 -17.67 -4.51
N VAL A 406 26.53 -16.87 -4.49
CA VAL A 406 25.91 -16.36 -3.26
C VAL A 406 24.49 -16.86 -3.16
N ILE A 407 24.18 -17.52 -2.03
CA ILE A 407 22.91 -18.16 -1.74
C ILE A 407 22.20 -17.42 -0.60
N ASP A 408 20.88 -17.34 -0.63
CA ASP A 408 20.06 -16.84 0.47
C ASP A 408 20.26 -17.67 1.76
N GLY A 409 20.49 -16.98 2.87
CA GLY A 409 20.59 -17.56 4.22
C GLY A 409 19.35 -17.32 5.09
N GLY A 410 18.33 -16.62 4.56
CA GLY A 410 17.13 -16.26 5.32
C GLY A 410 16.15 -17.41 5.49
N TYR A 411 15.94 -18.20 4.43
CA TYR A 411 15.03 -19.34 4.43
C TYR A 411 15.79 -20.65 4.56
N LYS A 412 15.50 -21.45 5.63
CA LYS A 412 16.18 -22.71 5.94
C LYS A 412 17.71 -22.60 5.83
N PRO A 413 18.37 -21.85 6.72
CA PRO A 413 19.81 -21.57 6.64
C PRO A 413 20.66 -22.83 6.50
N GLN A 414 20.26 -23.94 7.13
CA GLN A 414 21.01 -25.19 7.10
C GLN A 414 21.11 -25.76 5.68
N ASP A 415 20.04 -25.69 4.87
CA ASP A 415 20.06 -26.18 3.48
C ASP A 415 21.10 -25.41 2.65
N SER A 416 21.18 -24.09 2.85
CA SER A 416 22.15 -23.21 2.17
C SER A 416 23.59 -23.45 2.63
N ILE A 417 23.81 -23.70 3.93
CA ILE A 417 25.12 -24.06 4.50
C ILE A 417 25.57 -25.42 3.97
N ASP A 418 24.68 -26.41 3.92
CA ASP A 418 25.00 -27.75 3.41
C ASP A 418 25.27 -27.73 1.89
N ALA A 419 24.57 -26.86 1.13
CA ALA A 419 24.89 -26.61 -0.27
C ALA A 419 26.31 -25.99 -0.41
N ALA A 420 26.68 -25.02 0.44
CA ALA A 420 28.01 -24.40 0.43
C ALA A 420 29.13 -25.40 0.73
N LYS A 421 28.89 -26.37 1.62
CA LYS A 421 29.88 -27.47 1.90
C LYS A 421 30.20 -28.33 0.70
N ARG A 422 29.31 -28.40 -0.32
CA ARG A 422 29.56 -29.15 -1.57
C ARG A 422 30.61 -28.48 -2.48
N PHE A 423 30.79 -27.16 -2.34
CA PHE A 423 31.70 -26.35 -3.17
C PHE A 423 32.50 -25.36 -2.30
N PRO A 424 33.42 -25.86 -1.44
CA PRO A 424 34.23 -25.02 -0.56
C PRO A 424 35.01 -23.97 -1.35
N GLY A 425 35.02 -22.72 -0.86
CA GLY A 425 35.72 -21.60 -1.51
C GLY A 425 35.07 -21.06 -2.77
N ARG A 426 33.91 -21.62 -3.18
CA ARG A 426 33.13 -21.14 -4.35
C ARG A 426 31.73 -20.63 -3.98
N VAL A 427 31.23 -20.97 -2.78
CA VAL A 427 29.87 -20.67 -2.36
C VAL A 427 29.87 -19.96 -1.01
N TRP A 428 29.13 -18.86 -0.94
CA TRP A 428 28.88 -18.06 0.26
C TRP A 428 27.39 -17.96 0.54
N VAL A 429 27.04 -17.72 1.80
CA VAL A 429 25.64 -17.57 2.25
C VAL A 429 25.45 -16.16 2.76
N ASN A 430 24.39 -15.49 2.28
CA ASN A 430 24.07 -14.11 2.63
C ASN A 430 22.88 -14.02 3.57
N TRP A 431 23.01 -13.21 4.61
CA TRP A 431 21.92 -12.81 5.49
C TRP A 431 21.68 -11.32 5.41
N TYR A 432 20.41 -10.92 5.32
CA TYR A 432 20.04 -9.53 5.50
C TYR A 432 20.13 -9.16 6.97
N LYS A 433 20.84 -8.10 7.29
CA LYS A 433 21.00 -7.60 8.65
C LYS A 433 21.16 -6.09 8.64
N ASP A 434 20.42 -5.41 9.51
CA ASP A 434 20.64 -4.00 9.76
C ASP A 434 21.97 -3.79 10.47
N ASP A 435 22.86 -2.99 9.89
CA ASP A 435 24.07 -2.53 10.56
C ASP A 435 23.81 -1.20 11.26
N PRO A 436 23.75 -1.16 12.62
CA PRO A 436 23.50 0.08 13.36
C PRO A 436 24.56 1.16 13.10
N LYS A 437 25.76 0.78 12.67
CA LYS A 437 26.84 1.72 12.33
C LYS A 437 26.81 2.16 10.86
N LYS A 438 25.99 1.54 10.02
CA LYS A 438 25.82 1.82 8.57
C LYS A 438 27.13 2.00 7.78
N ALA A 439 28.21 1.36 8.23
CA ALA A 439 29.55 1.59 7.69
C ALA A 439 29.74 0.92 6.29
N LYS A 440 29.25 -0.31 6.12
CA LYS A 440 29.37 -1.07 4.86
C LYS A 440 28.02 -1.66 4.46
N VAL A 441 27.68 -1.61 3.17
CA VAL A 441 26.45 -2.23 2.64
C VAL A 441 26.59 -3.75 2.57
N ILE A 442 27.77 -4.23 2.18
CA ILE A 442 28.13 -5.65 2.11
C ILE A 442 29.32 -5.87 3.05
N ARG A 443 29.19 -6.81 3.97
CA ARG A 443 30.26 -7.23 4.86
C ARG A 443 30.57 -8.70 4.59
N PHE A 444 31.79 -8.96 4.15
CA PHE A 444 32.31 -10.31 3.98
C PHE A 444 33.02 -10.76 5.25
N ALA A 445 33.18 -12.09 5.43
CA ALA A 445 33.89 -12.64 6.56
C ALA A 445 35.31 -12.06 6.73
N ASP A 446 35.98 -11.78 5.62
CA ASP A 446 37.35 -11.23 5.59
C ASP A 446 37.44 -9.79 6.14
N ASP A 447 36.31 -9.04 6.20
CA ASP A 447 36.28 -7.69 6.75
C ASP A 447 36.48 -7.66 8.28
N ASP A 448 36.23 -8.78 8.98
CA ASP A 448 36.39 -8.93 10.42
C ASP A 448 37.63 -9.75 10.76
N PHE A 449 38.81 -9.24 10.43
CA PHE A 449 40.07 -9.93 10.74
C PHE A 449 40.40 -9.77 12.23
N THR A 450 40.12 -10.81 13.02
CA THR A 450 40.39 -10.85 14.47
C THR A 450 41.69 -11.60 14.81
N GLY A 451 42.37 -12.20 13.82
CA GLY A 451 43.55 -13.06 14.04
C GLY A 451 43.22 -14.46 14.55
N GLU A 452 41.95 -14.77 14.79
CA GLU A 452 41.46 -16.09 15.18
C GLU A 452 41.05 -16.90 13.95
N GLN A 453 41.24 -18.23 14.02
CA GLN A 453 40.81 -19.15 12.97
C GLN A 453 39.25 -19.19 12.99
N LYS A 454 38.64 -18.83 11.88
CA LYS A 454 37.17 -18.88 11.72
C LYS A 454 36.72 -20.31 11.43
N ASP A 455 35.52 -20.66 11.90
CA ASP A 455 34.89 -21.90 11.48
C ASP A 455 34.31 -21.76 10.05
N PHE A 456 33.90 -22.89 9.46
CA PHE A 456 33.40 -22.91 8.08
C PHE A 456 32.18 -21.98 7.88
N GLU A 457 31.28 -21.93 8.85
CA GLU A 457 30.07 -21.10 8.75
C GLU A 457 30.40 -19.61 8.82
N GLU A 458 31.42 -19.24 9.59
CA GLU A 458 31.91 -17.87 9.66
C GLU A 458 32.63 -17.46 8.37
N GLU A 459 33.42 -18.40 7.76
CA GLU A 459 34.16 -18.14 6.51
C GLU A 459 33.24 -17.88 5.31
N ILE A 460 32.09 -18.57 5.23
CA ILE A 460 31.12 -18.43 4.13
C ILE A 460 30.11 -17.29 4.33
N ARG A 461 30.13 -16.61 5.49
CA ARG A 461 29.12 -15.63 5.88
C ARG A 461 29.29 -14.31 5.16
N ILE A 462 28.16 -13.83 4.59
CA ILE A 462 28.01 -12.45 4.10
C ILE A 462 26.84 -11.80 4.85
N LEU A 463 27.03 -10.57 5.29
CA LEU A 463 25.96 -9.74 5.87
C LEU A 463 25.70 -8.55 4.97
N THR A 464 24.43 -8.30 4.65
CA THR A 464 24.04 -7.24 3.71
C THR A 464 22.90 -6.41 4.26
N GLU A 465 22.98 -5.10 4.12
CA GLU A 465 21.87 -4.18 4.38
C GLU A 465 20.90 -4.20 3.20
N ARG A 466 19.70 -4.78 3.40
CA ARG A 466 18.75 -5.09 2.33
C ARG A 466 18.38 -3.86 1.50
N ASP A 467 17.96 -2.79 2.14
CA ASP A 467 17.43 -1.63 1.43
C ASP A 467 18.52 -0.89 0.66
N ARG A 468 19.71 -0.77 1.24
CA ARG A 468 20.85 -0.14 0.58
C ARG A 468 21.42 -0.94 -0.59
N ILE A 469 21.42 -2.28 -0.52
CA ILE A 469 21.89 -3.08 -1.66
C ILE A 469 20.90 -3.01 -2.84
N ILE A 470 19.59 -2.88 -2.57
CA ILE A 470 18.60 -2.67 -3.63
C ILE A 470 18.80 -1.29 -4.28
N ASP A 471 19.10 -0.25 -3.50
CA ASP A 471 19.44 1.07 -4.03
C ASP A 471 20.69 1.02 -4.94
N LEU A 472 21.75 0.32 -4.52
CA LEU A 472 22.94 0.12 -5.33
C LEU A 472 22.66 -0.70 -6.61
N LEU A 473 21.82 -1.72 -6.52
CA LEU A 473 21.38 -2.48 -7.70
C LEU A 473 20.62 -1.60 -8.69
N LEU A 474 19.69 -0.77 -8.19
CA LEU A 474 18.94 0.17 -9.04
C LEU A 474 19.89 1.15 -9.76
N GLU A 475 20.90 1.66 -9.06
CA GLU A 475 21.91 2.54 -9.66
C GLU A 475 22.77 1.80 -10.71
N ASP A 476 23.13 0.55 -10.46
CA ASP A 476 23.85 -0.26 -11.44
C ASP A 476 23.04 -0.50 -12.72
N LEU A 477 21.75 -0.80 -12.56
CA LEU A 477 20.83 -0.97 -13.69
C LEU A 477 20.60 0.34 -14.44
N LYS A 478 20.46 1.48 -13.76
CA LYS A 478 20.31 2.80 -14.40
C LYS A 478 21.52 3.18 -15.27
N HIS A 479 22.72 2.79 -14.83
CA HIS A 479 23.97 3.10 -15.52
C HIS A 479 24.45 1.99 -16.47
N GLY A 480 23.65 0.94 -16.69
CA GLY A 480 23.98 -0.14 -17.61
C GLY A 480 25.15 -1.02 -17.17
N ARG A 481 25.46 -1.06 -15.86
CA ARG A 481 26.52 -1.89 -15.28
C ARG A 481 26.14 -3.36 -15.15
N ILE A 482 24.82 -3.65 -15.12
CA ILE A 482 24.28 -5.02 -15.18
C ILE A 482 23.48 -5.13 -16.47
N ARG A 483 23.82 -6.11 -17.31
CA ARG A 483 23.19 -6.37 -18.60
C ARG A 483 22.61 -7.78 -18.64
N PHE A 484 21.69 -8.00 -19.59
CA PHE A 484 21.06 -9.31 -19.77
C PHE A 484 21.20 -9.73 -21.24
N PHE A 485 21.74 -10.93 -21.47
CA PHE A 485 21.91 -11.51 -22.81
C PHE A 485 20.63 -12.22 -23.26
N TYR A 486 19.56 -11.45 -23.40
CA TYR A 486 18.21 -11.92 -23.71
C TYR A 486 17.50 -10.97 -24.67
N GLY A 487 16.53 -11.53 -25.41
CA GLY A 487 15.58 -10.74 -26.17
C GLY A 487 14.41 -10.21 -25.31
N PRO A 488 13.70 -9.17 -25.78
CA PRO A 488 12.62 -8.55 -25.00
C PRO A 488 11.37 -9.43 -24.85
N HIS A 489 11.28 -10.53 -25.63
CA HIS A 489 10.15 -11.47 -25.62
C HIS A 489 10.47 -12.78 -24.91
N ASP A 490 11.68 -12.97 -24.41
CA ASP A 490 12.08 -14.18 -23.71
C ASP A 490 11.29 -14.35 -22.41
N GLU A 491 10.83 -15.57 -22.14
CA GLU A 491 10.04 -15.89 -20.94
C GLU A 491 10.83 -15.62 -19.65
N ALA A 492 12.15 -15.83 -19.68
CA ALA A 492 13.02 -15.53 -18.55
C ALA A 492 13.00 -14.03 -18.18
N ILE A 493 13.01 -13.16 -19.19
CA ILE A 493 12.94 -11.70 -18.99
C ILE A 493 11.54 -11.27 -18.54
N LYS A 494 10.48 -11.87 -19.05
CA LYS A 494 9.12 -11.61 -18.58
C LYS A 494 8.97 -11.97 -17.10
N MET A 495 9.46 -13.14 -16.71
CA MET A 495 9.45 -13.59 -15.32
C MET A 495 10.29 -12.67 -14.42
N LEU A 496 11.47 -12.22 -14.87
CA LEU A 496 12.27 -11.24 -14.13
C LEU A 496 11.51 -9.91 -13.94
N ILE A 497 10.89 -9.38 -15.00
CA ILE A 497 10.11 -8.15 -14.94
C ILE A 497 8.95 -8.29 -13.94
N GLU A 498 8.20 -9.39 -13.98
CA GLU A 498 7.11 -9.64 -13.02
C GLU A 498 7.60 -9.59 -11.57
N HIS A 499 8.76 -10.17 -11.26
CA HIS A 499 9.31 -10.19 -9.91
C HIS A 499 9.89 -8.83 -9.47
N VAL A 500 10.57 -8.10 -10.36
CA VAL A 500 11.16 -6.80 -9.96
C VAL A 500 10.13 -5.68 -9.83
N GLU A 501 9.04 -5.72 -10.62
CA GLU A 501 7.98 -4.69 -10.56
C GLU A 501 7.11 -4.77 -9.30
N THR A 502 7.15 -5.87 -8.55
CA THR A 502 6.44 -6.01 -7.26
C THR A 502 7.12 -5.24 -6.13
N THR A 503 8.39 -4.84 -6.30
CA THR A 503 9.20 -4.22 -5.26
C THR A 503 9.41 -2.73 -5.53
N TYR A 504 9.19 -1.92 -4.51
CA TYR A 504 9.32 -0.45 -4.58
C TYR A 504 9.81 0.12 -3.25
N ALA A 505 10.42 1.30 -3.30
CA ALA A 505 10.82 2.03 -2.11
C ALA A 505 9.71 2.97 -1.63
N ARG A 506 9.52 3.05 -0.33
CA ARG A 506 8.65 4.02 0.35
C ARG A 506 9.44 4.80 1.40
N THR A 507 8.97 6.01 1.70
CA THR A 507 9.51 6.78 2.83
C THR A 507 8.75 6.39 4.10
N VAL A 508 9.49 5.96 5.12
CA VAL A 508 8.97 5.66 6.47
C VAL A 508 9.56 6.66 7.44
N THR A 509 8.73 7.21 8.31
CA THR A 509 9.19 8.13 9.36
C THR A 509 9.18 7.38 10.69
N ASP A 510 10.31 7.37 11.37
CA ASP A 510 10.46 6.72 12.66
C ASP A 510 9.78 7.52 13.80
N ARG A 511 9.90 7.00 15.05
CA ARG A 511 9.30 7.62 16.24
C ARG A 511 9.92 9.00 16.57
N LEU A 512 11.10 9.31 16.05
CA LEU A 512 11.82 10.55 16.25
C LEU A 512 11.57 11.57 15.13
N GLY A 513 10.73 11.22 14.14
CA GLY A 513 10.46 12.06 12.97
C GLY A 513 11.51 11.97 11.88
N ILE A 514 12.48 11.04 11.97
CA ILE A 514 13.52 10.86 10.97
C ILE A 514 12.95 10.03 9.83
N ALA A 515 12.95 10.60 8.63
CA ALA A 515 12.53 9.91 7.41
C ALA A 515 13.63 8.95 6.93
N SER A 516 13.26 7.69 6.68
CA SER A 516 14.11 6.68 6.05
C SER A 516 13.42 6.08 4.85
N ARG A 517 14.22 5.56 3.92
CA ARG A 517 13.72 4.83 2.75
C ARG A 517 13.73 3.33 3.06
N GLU A 518 12.62 2.67 2.79
CA GLU A 518 12.43 1.24 3.00
C GLU A 518 11.92 0.60 1.69
N TRP A 519 12.52 -0.51 1.28
CA TRP A 519 12.04 -1.28 0.14
C TRP A 519 11.04 -2.35 0.60
N VAL A 520 9.87 -2.37 -0.02
CA VAL A 520 8.79 -3.31 0.28
C VAL A 520 8.33 -4.03 -0.98
N SER A 521 7.84 -5.25 -0.83
CA SER A 521 7.29 -6.04 -1.93
C SER A 521 5.80 -6.28 -1.76
N THR A 522 5.05 -6.26 -2.87
CA THR A 522 3.61 -6.56 -2.93
C THR A 522 3.31 -7.93 -3.54
N GLY A 523 4.33 -8.64 -3.95
CA GLY A 523 4.20 -9.94 -4.62
C GLY A 523 5.47 -10.76 -4.56
N LYS A 524 5.64 -11.68 -5.52
CA LYS A 524 6.87 -12.46 -5.64
C LYS A 524 8.02 -11.57 -6.10
N ASP A 525 9.13 -11.60 -5.37
CA ASP A 525 10.35 -10.85 -5.67
C ASP A 525 11.62 -11.72 -5.68
N ASP A 526 11.44 -13.04 -5.75
CA ASP A 526 12.53 -14.04 -5.66
C ASP A 526 13.64 -13.79 -6.69
N LEU A 527 13.31 -13.45 -7.95
CA LEU A 527 14.33 -13.12 -8.97
C LEU A 527 15.01 -11.77 -8.73
N LEU A 528 14.38 -10.84 -8.03
CA LEU A 528 15.05 -9.63 -7.58
C LEU A 528 16.12 -9.99 -6.54
N HIS A 529 15.80 -10.87 -5.58
CA HIS A 529 16.77 -11.33 -4.58
C HIS A 529 17.90 -12.15 -5.23
N ALA A 530 17.59 -13.04 -6.17
CA ALA A 530 18.61 -13.72 -6.96
C ALA A 530 19.54 -12.73 -7.71
N LEU A 531 19.01 -11.62 -8.23
CA LEU A 531 19.81 -10.57 -8.87
C LEU A 531 20.70 -9.82 -7.87
N ILE A 532 20.22 -9.58 -6.67
CA ILE A 532 21.01 -8.99 -5.58
C ILE A 532 22.17 -9.94 -5.20
N TYR A 533 21.89 -11.22 -5.02
CA TYR A 533 22.92 -12.21 -4.70
C TYR A 533 23.95 -12.37 -5.82
N PHE A 534 23.52 -12.28 -7.09
CA PHE A 534 24.43 -12.22 -8.23
C PHE A 534 25.35 -10.98 -8.17
N LYS A 535 24.80 -9.80 -7.86
CA LYS A 535 25.60 -8.58 -7.65
C LYS A 535 26.63 -8.77 -6.53
N ILE A 536 26.25 -9.39 -5.41
CA ILE A 536 27.16 -9.67 -4.29
C ILE A 536 28.26 -10.65 -4.72
N ALA A 537 27.93 -11.65 -5.56
CA ALA A 537 28.92 -12.58 -6.12
C ALA A 537 29.95 -11.86 -7.02
N LEU A 538 29.52 -10.91 -7.84
CA LEU A 538 30.42 -10.04 -8.63
C LEU A 538 31.35 -9.21 -7.73
N GLU A 539 30.85 -8.63 -6.64
CA GLU A 539 31.67 -7.90 -5.68
C GLU A 539 32.69 -8.79 -4.98
N ARG A 540 32.33 -10.06 -4.67
CA ARG A 540 33.27 -11.06 -4.11
C ARG A 540 34.36 -11.39 -5.11
N LYS A 541 34.00 -11.63 -6.37
CA LYS A 541 34.97 -11.87 -7.45
C LYS A 541 35.97 -10.74 -7.58
N ALA A 542 35.48 -9.51 -7.72
CA ALA A 542 36.33 -8.33 -7.87
C ALA A 542 37.35 -8.17 -6.72
N ARG A 543 36.95 -8.48 -5.47
CA ARG A 543 37.85 -8.44 -4.31
C ARG A 543 38.93 -9.53 -4.38
N THR A 544 38.53 -10.73 -4.78
CA THR A 544 39.47 -11.86 -4.83
C THR A 544 40.54 -11.68 -5.92
N GLU A 545 40.14 -11.09 -7.06
CA GLU A 545 41.03 -10.83 -8.19
C GLU A 545 41.95 -9.60 -8.00
N SER A 546 41.57 -8.70 -7.05
CA SER A 546 42.35 -7.49 -6.72
C SER A 546 43.29 -7.67 -5.52
N ALA A 547 43.21 -8.80 -4.80
CA ALA A 547 44.04 -9.15 -3.66
C ALA A 547 45.24 -10.02 -4.08
#